data_dc72b500816bbca0ba45fe8f78bdda9f
#
_entry.id   dc72b500816bbca0ba45fe8f78bdda9f
#
_cell.length_a   1.000
_cell.length_b   1.000
_cell.length_c   1.000
_cell.angle_alpha   90.00
_cell.angle_beta   90.00
_cell.angle_gamma   90.00
#
_symmetry.space_group_name_H-M   'P 1'
#
loop_
_entity.id
_entity.type
_entity.pdbx_description
1 polymer ?
#
loop_
_entity_poly.entity_id
_entity_poly.type
_entity_poly.pdbx_seq_one_letter_code
_entity_poly.pdbx_strand_id
1 'polypeptide(L)'
;RFGDLVAGTPTVALSLSLSAEVGDSRPRFFSNQRVVANQQNATSSHRITAPPTDSSAFRKMTVHSKELEPVGKVNIDVPRWDQSTYWGRAQHFFTVTNPLNLLCSDKELEHSKDVVTRYRKGERIEGLTVEGLWKCKHVYDSAYHPETGEKVMLIGRMSAQVPMNMMITGCMMAFYKTTPQVVFWQWINQSFNAIVNYSNRSGKDPIPQSQLAFSYVCATSGALVTAIGLNSLTRKMPPLVGRFVPFAAVAAANCVNIPMMRMREIQSGITVMSEDGTELGQSSTAAKWAISMVVLSRVGMASPGMVVPPLFMNALEKKGFFVRYPWANAPMSVGLAGLMLLFATPMCCALFPQKASMPVESLEPELRDKIKKDSNGKIQTVYYNKGL
;
A
#
# COMPACT_ATOMS: atom_id res chain seq x y z
N ARG A 1 -23.93 52.50 -6.95
CA ARG A 1 -23.08 52.68 -8.14
C ARG A 1 -21.78 51.90 -7.94
N PHE A 2 -21.85 50.65 -8.16
CA PHE A 2 -20.74 49.74 -8.48
C PHE A 2 -21.34 48.79 -9.51
N GLY A 3 -21.14 49.11 -10.75
CA GLY A 3 -21.44 48.29 -11.90
C GLY A 3 -20.20 48.35 -12.80
N ASP A 4 -19.98 47.25 -13.48
CA ASP A 4 -19.09 47.08 -14.62
C ASP A 4 -17.56 47.06 -14.37
N LEU A 5 -17.07 45.83 -14.17
CA LEU A 5 -15.81 45.36 -14.77
C LEU A 5 -15.60 43.85 -14.51
N VAL A 6 -16.31 43.05 -15.32
CA VAL A 6 -15.97 41.62 -15.47
C VAL A 6 -16.01 41.30 -16.97
N ALA A 7 -14.87 41.36 -17.59
CA ALA A 7 -14.62 40.72 -18.90
C ALA A 7 -13.17 40.30 -18.98
N GLY A 8 -12.92 39.01 -19.20
CA GLY A 8 -11.69 38.50 -19.78
C GLY A 8 -10.77 37.68 -18.88
N THR A 9 -11.14 36.45 -18.57
CA THR A 9 -10.15 35.40 -18.26
C THR A 9 -10.37 34.22 -19.19
N PRO A 10 -9.33 33.78 -19.92
CA PRO A 10 -9.44 32.62 -20.78
C PRO A 10 -9.44 31.35 -19.94
N THR A 11 -10.51 30.58 -20.08
CA THR A 11 -10.66 29.21 -19.57
C THR A 11 -9.70 28.31 -20.34
N VAL A 12 -8.62 27.90 -19.70
CA VAL A 12 -7.78 26.80 -20.22
C VAL A 12 -8.45 25.49 -19.83
N ALA A 13 -9.25 24.97 -20.76
CA ALA A 13 -9.79 23.60 -20.68
C ALA A 13 -8.67 22.63 -21.06
N LEU A 14 -8.09 21.95 -20.08
CA LEU A 14 -7.26 20.78 -20.30
C LEU A 14 -8.19 19.59 -20.57
N SER A 15 -8.49 19.33 -21.85
CA SER A 15 -9.15 18.10 -22.29
C SER A 15 -8.12 16.98 -22.32
N LEU A 16 -8.15 16.11 -21.32
CA LEU A 16 -7.52 14.79 -21.37
C LEU A 16 -8.47 13.86 -22.13
N SER A 17 -8.30 13.75 -23.44
CA SER A 17 -8.95 12.71 -24.25
C SER A 17 -8.18 11.40 -24.08
N LEU A 18 -8.69 10.51 -23.24
CA LEU A 18 -8.35 9.09 -23.29
C LEU A 18 -9.31 8.42 -24.26
N SER A 19 -8.86 8.22 -25.50
CA SER A 19 -9.51 7.35 -26.48
C SER A 19 -9.26 5.91 -26.05
N ALA A 20 -10.28 5.25 -25.55
CA ALA A 20 -10.30 3.80 -25.40
C ALA A 20 -10.89 3.22 -26.68
N GLU A 21 -10.05 2.66 -27.53
CA GLU A 21 -10.49 1.77 -28.63
C GLU A 21 -10.91 0.43 -28.02
N VAL A 22 -12.22 0.18 -28.11
CA VAL A 22 -12.81 -1.14 -27.86
C VAL A 22 -12.70 -1.93 -29.15
N GLY A 23 -11.71 -2.82 -29.22
CA GLY A 23 -11.57 -3.82 -30.29
C GLY A 23 -12.37 -5.07 -29.93
N ASP A 24 -13.51 -5.23 -30.62
CA ASP A 24 -14.30 -6.48 -30.63
C ASP A 24 -13.57 -7.52 -31.51
N SER A 25 -13.21 -8.66 -30.95
CA SER A 25 -12.78 -9.84 -31.74
C SER A 25 -13.17 -11.13 -31.03
N ARG A 26 -14.28 -11.70 -31.54
CA ARG A 26 -14.74 -13.06 -31.22
C ARG A 26 -13.79 -14.10 -31.84
N PRO A 27 -13.63 -15.28 -31.21
CA PRO A 27 -12.75 -16.32 -31.73
C PRO A 27 -13.46 -17.12 -32.83
N ARG A 28 -12.79 -17.29 -33.98
CA ARG A 28 -13.17 -18.30 -35.00
C ARG A 28 -12.45 -19.60 -34.71
N PHE A 29 -13.25 -20.63 -34.52
CA PHE A 29 -12.87 -22.04 -34.62
C PHE A 29 -12.40 -22.35 -36.05
N PHE A 30 -11.26 -23.01 -36.19
CA PHE A 30 -11.02 -23.93 -37.33
C PHE A 30 -10.20 -25.13 -36.88
N SER A 31 -10.72 -26.27 -37.31
CA SER A 31 -10.31 -27.63 -37.04
C SER A 31 -9.21 -28.13 -37.99
N ASN A 32 -8.48 -29.13 -37.48
CA ASN A 32 -7.86 -30.27 -38.18
C ASN A 32 -6.90 -30.06 -39.36
N GLN A 33 -5.67 -30.54 -39.24
CA GLN A 33 -5.32 -31.85 -39.82
C GLN A 33 -3.91 -32.31 -39.49
N ARG A 34 -3.82 -33.64 -39.30
CA ARG A 34 -2.60 -34.44 -39.17
C ARG A 34 -1.79 -34.44 -40.46
N VAL A 35 -0.45 -34.44 -40.37
CA VAL A 35 0.40 -35.23 -41.30
C VAL A 35 1.59 -35.78 -40.50
N VAL A 36 1.76 -37.10 -40.65
CA VAL A 36 2.84 -37.95 -40.17
C VAL A 36 3.88 -38.07 -41.30
N ALA A 37 5.16 -38.16 -40.94
CA ALA A 37 6.22 -38.99 -41.50
C ALA A 37 7.56 -38.23 -41.49
N ASN A 38 8.52 -38.71 -40.84
CA ASN A 38 9.46 -39.81 -41.04
C ASN A 38 10.82 -39.40 -41.62
N GLN A 39 11.87 -39.92 -40.96
CA GLN A 39 13.19 -40.31 -41.40
C GLN A 39 14.32 -39.28 -41.44
N GLN A 40 15.24 -39.38 -40.54
CA GLN A 40 16.52 -40.11 -40.54
C GLN A 40 17.74 -39.42 -41.19
N ASN A 41 18.80 -39.35 -40.38
CA ASN A 41 20.25 -39.43 -40.71
C ASN A 41 20.97 -38.18 -41.27
N ALA A 42 21.90 -37.62 -40.52
CA ALA A 42 23.35 -37.97 -40.60
C ALA A 42 24.20 -36.88 -39.89
N THR A 43 24.95 -37.31 -38.93
CA THR A 43 26.35 -36.96 -38.60
C THR A 43 26.95 -35.67 -39.18
N SER A 44 27.37 -34.75 -38.31
CA SER A 44 28.75 -34.27 -38.27
C SER A 44 29.03 -33.38 -37.06
N SER A 45 30.11 -33.68 -36.37
CA SER A 45 30.71 -33.03 -35.25
C SER A 45 31.16 -31.59 -35.54
N HIS A 46 30.75 -30.62 -34.72
CA HIS A 46 31.63 -29.52 -34.34
C HIS A 46 31.35 -29.12 -32.90
N ARG A 47 32.31 -29.45 -32.02
CA ARG A 47 32.38 -29.01 -30.63
C ARG A 47 32.63 -27.51 -30.61
N ILE A 48 31.63 -26.74 -30.22
CA ILE A 48 31.83 -25.37 -29.75
C ILE A 48 31.63 -25.42 -28.23
N THR A 49 32.77 -25.27 -27.54
CA THR A 49 32.83 -25.16 -26.08
C THR A 49 32.16 -23.87 -25.66
N ALA A 50 31.02 -23.97 -24.95
CA ALA A 50 30.41 -22.85 -24.24
C ALA A 50 31.24 -22.49 -22.99
N PRO A 51 31.35 -21.21 -22.61
CA PRO A 51 32.03 -20.78 -21.41
C PRO A 51 31.28 -21.27 -20.17
N PRO A 52 31.98 -21.55 -19.06
CA PRO A 52 31.38 -22.03 -17.83
C PRO A 52 30.57 -20.92 -17.20
N THR A 53 29.27 -21.10 -17.13
CA THR A 53 28.39 -20.30 -16.26
C THR A 53 28.67 -20.76 -14.82
N ASP A 54 29.40 -19.92 -14.10
CA ASP A 54 29.70 -20.13 -12.68
C ASP A 54 28.42 -19.95 -11.85
N SER A 55 27.66 -21.03 -11.68
CA SER A 55 26.48 -21.10 -10.82
C SER A 55 26.86 -21.30 -9.33
N SER A 56 28.15 -21.18 -8.96
CA SER A 56 28.62 -21.46 -7.62
C SER A 56 28.40 -20.32 -6.61
N ALA A 57 28.16 -19.09 -7.06
CA ALA A 57 27.94 -17.96 -6.18
C ALA A 57 26.56 -17.98 -5.47
N PHE A 58 25.58 -18.69 -6.04
CA PHE A 58 24.22 -18.81 -5.44
C PHE A 58 24.13 -19.97 -4.42
N ARG A 59 25.17 -20.79 -4.28
CA ARG A 59 25.13 -22.03 -3.50
C ARG A 59 25.71 -21.92 -2.08
N LYS A 60 26.08 -20.74 -1.61
CA LYS A 60 26.68 -20.53 -0.27
C LYS A 60 25.82 -19.77 0.74
N MET A 61 24.50 -19.69 0.53
CA MET A 61 23.55 -19.51 1.63
C MET A 61 22.93 -20.86 2.02
N THR A 62 23.76 -21.77 2.46
CA THR A 62 23.30 -22.96 3.17
C THR A 62 22.79 -22.57 4.54
N VAL A 63 21.50 -22.17 4.56
CA VAL A 63 20.67 -22.28 5.75
C VAL A 63 20.62 -23.76 6.11
N HIS A 64 20.96 -24.08 7.33
CA HIS A 64 20.83 -25.40 7.94
C HIS A 64 19.61 -26.15 7.39
N SER A 65 19.84 -27.26 6.76
CA SER A 65 18.84 -28.23 6.29
C SER A 65 18.16 -28.87 7.52
N LYS A 66 17.13 -28.18 8.04
CA LYS A 66 16.08 -28.87 8.77
C LYS A 66 15.36 -29.76 7.75
N GLU A 67 15.30 -31.04 8.04
CA GLU A 67 14.63 -32.07 7.25
C GLU A 67 13.29 -31.58 6.70
N LEU A 68 13.13 -31.75 5.40
CA LEU A 68 11.98 -31.34 4.61
C LEU A 68 10.74 -32.14 5.04
N GLU A 69 10.00 -31.67 6.00
CA GLU A 69 8.68 -32.25 6.27
C GLU A 69 7.78 -32.07 5.03
N PRO A 70 7.15 -33.15 4.54
CA PRO A 70 6.19 -33.04 3.44
C PRO A 70 5.09 -32.08 3.87
N VAL A 71 4.67 -31.21 2.95
CA VAL A 71 3.65 -30.20 3.19
C VAL A 71 2.38 -30.87 3.70
N GLY A 72 2.26 -30.99 5.02
CA GLY A 72 0.97 -31.24 5.66
C GLY A 72 0.00 -30.12 5.27
N LYS A 73 -1.30 -30.28 5.44
CA LYS A 73 -2.30 -29.26 5.06
C LYS A 73 -2.06 -27.95 5.84
N VAL A 74 -1.15 -27.11 5.33
CA VAL A 74 -0.92 -25.75 5.85
C VAL A 74 -2.06 -24.87 5.37
N ASN A 75 -2.76 -24.23 6.28
CA ASN A 75 -3.78 -23.27 5.91
C ASN A 75 -3.10 -21.93 5.50
N ILE A 76 -3.04 -21.65 4.21
CA ILE A 76 -2.45 -20.42 3.66
C ILE A 76 -3.44 -19.25 3.58
N ASP A 77 -4.71 -19.45 3.91
CA ASP A 77 -5.71 -18.39 3.95
C ASP A 77 -5.68 -17.62 5.28
N VAL A 78 -5.01 -18.21 6.27
CA VAL A 78 -4.68 -17.55 7.55
C VAL A 78 -3.25 -17.03 7.46
N PRO A 79 -2.96 -15.81 7.94
CA PRO A 79 -1.60 -15.29 7.99
C PRO A 79 -0.66 -16.23 8.75
N ARG A 80 0.61 -16.32 8.31
CA ARG A 80 1.61 -17.21 8.92
C ARG A 80 1.87 -16.93 10.40
N TRP A 81 1.77 -15.67 10.80
CA TRP A 81 2.02 -15.21 12.17
C TRP A 81 0.73 -14.85 12.87
N ASP A 82 0.71 -15.06 14.19
CA ASP A 82 -0.44 -14.73 15.03
C ASP A 82 -0.81 -13.24 14.95
N GLN A 83 -1.97 -12.94 14.37
CA GLN A 83 -2.45 -11.57 14.17
C GLN A 83 -3.05 -10.95 15.45
N SER A 84 -3.23 -11.71 16.52
CA SER A 84 -3.67 -11.19 17.81
C SER A 84 -2.57 -10.36 18.47
N THR A 85 -1.30 -10.76 18.27
CA THR A 85 -0.13 -10.08 18.84
C THR A 85 0.38 -8.96 17.93
N TYR A 86 0.94 -7.90 18.53
CA TYR A 86 1.57 -6.81 17.78
C TYR A 86 2.75 -7.32 16.90
N TRP A 87 3.60 -8.17 17.48
CA TRP A 87 4.78 -8.68 16.77
C TRP A 87 4.43 -9.61 15.62
N GLY A 88 3.40 -10.43 15.76
CA GLY A 88 2.91 -11.26 14.65
C GLY A 88 2.39 -10.42 13.50
N ARG A 89 1.64 -9.36 13.79
CA ARG A 89 1.21 -8.38 12.78
C ARG A 89 2.41 -7.65 12.16
N ALA A 90 3.38 -7.22 12.98
CA ALA A 90 4.56 -6.54 12.47
C ALA A 90 5.37 -7.44 11.51
N GLN A 91 5.60 -8.71 11.84
CA GLN A 91 6.27 -9.66 10.95
C GLN A 91 5.52 -9.84 9.63
N HIS A 92 4.20 -9.93 9.67
CA HIS A 92 3.38 -9.97 8.46
C HIS A 92 3.59 -8.73 7.60
N PHE A 93 3.49 -7.53 8.18
CA PHE A 93 3.67 -6.29 7.42
C PHE A 93 5.11 -6.08 6.96
N PHE A 94 6.13 -6.48 7.72
CA PHE A 94 7.53 -6.47 7.24
C PHE A 94 7.70 -7.31 5.98
N THR A 95 6.97 -8.41 5.85
CA THR A 95 7.01 -9.25 4.66
C THR A 95 6.28 -8.62 3.49
N VAL A 96 5.08 -8.09 3.70
CA VAL A 96 4.25 -7.50 2.63
C VAL A 96 4.81 -6.17 2.13
N THR A 97 5.36 -5.34 3.03
CA THR A 97 5.96 -4.04 2.67
C THR A 97 7.43 -4.12 2.27
N ASN A 98 8.02 -5.31 2.23
CA ASN A 98 9.43 -5.49 1.87
C ASN A 98 9.70 -4.94 0.46
N PRO A 99 10.59 -3.92 0.31
CA PRO A 99 10.89 -3.32 -0.99
C PRO A 99 11.49 -4.30 -1.99
N LEU A 100 12.14 -5.36 -1.53
CA LEU A 100 12.72 -6.39 -2.39
C LEU A 100 11.66 -7.13 -3.22
N ASN A 101 10.40 -7.15 -2.78
CA ASN A 101 9.29 -7.74 -3.55
C ASN A 101 9.02 -6.98 -4.88
N LEU A 102 9.51 -5.74 -5.02
CA LEU A 102 9.43 -5.00 -6.30
C LEU A 102 10.37 -5.55 -7.36
N LEU A 103 11.44 -6.23 -6.96
CA LEU A 103 12.44 -6.82 -7.84
C LEU A 103 11.98 -8.17 -8.42
N CYS A 104 10.87 -8.73 -7.92
CA CYS A 104 10.30 -9.96 -8.46
C CYS A 104 9.87 -9.77 -9.91
N SER A 105 10.38 -10.62 -10.78
CA SER A 105 10.02 -10.62 -12.20
C SER A 105 8.57 -11.07 -12.42
N ASP A 106 7.99 -10.71 -13.55
CA ASP A 106 6.63 -11.15 -13.90
C ASP A 106 6.50 -12.69 -13.92
N LYS A 107 7.54 -13.40 -14.33
CA LYS A 107 7.58 -14.86 -14.29
C LYS A 107 7.52 -15.42 -12.88
N GLU A 108 8.22 -14.81 -11.93
CA GLU A 108 8.16 -15.21 -10.51
C GLU A 108 6.81 -14.90 -9.89
N LEU A 109 6.18 -13.79 -10.27
CA LEU A 109 4.83 -13.44 -9.83
C LEU A 109 3.79 -14.43 -10.35
N GLU A 110 3.84 -14.79 -11.63
CA GLU A 110 2.95 -15.75 -12.25
C GLU A 110 3.16 -17.16 -11.68
N HIS A 111 4.41 -17.58 -11.50
CA HIS A 111 4.73 -18.83 -10.82
C HIS A 111 4.18 -18.88 -9.39
N SER A 112 4.36 -17.80 -8.63
CA SER A 112 3.84 -17.71 -7.27
C SER A 112 2.30 -17.76 -7.23
N LYS A 113 1.64 -17.13 -8.20
CA LYS A 113 0.18 -17.20 -8.38
C LYS A 113 -0.27 -18.61 -8.71
N ASP A 114 0.42 -19.30 -9.63
CA ASP A 114 0.11 -20.69 -10.01
C ASP A 114 0.23 -21.63 -8.80
N VAL A 115 1.35 -21.58 -8.09
CA VAL A 115 1.60 -22.37 -6.89
C VAL A 115 0.49 -22.17 -5.84
N VAL A 116 0.17 -20.92 -5.50
CA VAL A 116 -0.87 -20.59 -4.51
C VAL A 116 -2.25 -21.07 -4.99
N THR A 117 -2.58 -20.90 -6.28
CA THR A 117 -3.88 -21.30 -6.83
C THR A 117 -4.04 -22.82 -6.85
N ARG A 118 -3.02 -23.55 -7.28
CA ARG A 118 -3.02 -25.03 -7.31
C ARG A 118 -3.09 -25.61 -5.91
N TYR A 119 -2.32 -25.04 -4.98
CA TYR A 119 -2.36 -25.47 -3.59
C TYR A 119 -3.76 -25.27 -2.94
N ARG A 120 -4.43 -24.13 -3.22
CA ARG A 120 -5.82 -23.89 -2.78
C ARG A 120 -6.82 -24.88 -3.34
N LYS A 121 -6.59 -25.40 -4.56
CA LYS A 121 -7.38 -26.47 -5.15
C LYS A 121 -7.09 -27.85 -4.56
N GLY A 122 -6.13 -27.95 -3.65
CA GLY A 122 -5.73 -29.22 -3.04
C GLY A 122 -4.77 -30.05 -3.89
N GLU A 123 -4.19 -29.48 -4.95
CA GLU A 123 -3.22 -30.18 -5.79
C GLU A 123 -1.91 -30.38 -5.03
N ARG A 124 -1.35 -31.60 -5.13
CA ARG A 124 -0.03 -31.90 -4.58
C ARG A 124 1.04 -31.43 -5.56
N ILE A 125 1.90 -30.50 -5.12
CA ILE A 125 2.99 -29.96 -5.92
C ILE A 125 4.28 -30.65 -5.45
N GLU A 126 4.91 -31.43 -6.33
CA GLU A 126 6.12 -32.17 -6.02
C GLU A 126 7.28 -31.20 -5.73
N GLY A 127 8.07 -31.51 -4.72
CA GLY A 127 9.24 -30.69 -4.33
C GLY A 127 8.90 -29.37 -3.63
N LEU A 128 7.61 -29.07 -3.40
CA LEU A 128 7.23 -27.86 -2.67
C LEU A 128 7.43 -28.07 -1.17
N THR A 129 8.21 -27.17 -0.56
CA THR A 129 8.42 -27.14 0.89
C THR A 129 7.47 -26.15 1.54
N VAL A 130 7.24 -26.28 2.86
CA VAL A 130 6.42 -25.32 3.63
C VAL A 130 6.96 -23.90 3.50
N GLU A 131 8.29 -23.75 3.58
CA GLU A 131 8.94 -22.44 3.40
C GLU A 131 8.80 -21.91 1.96
N GLY A 132 8.92 -22.78 0.95
CA GLY A 132 8.69 -22.43 -0.46
C GLY A 132 7.25 -21.98 -0.71
N LEU A 133 6.28 -22.67 -0.12
CA LEU A 133 4.85 -22.29 -0.19
C LEU A 133 4.64 -20.90 0.42
N TRP A 134 5.14 -20.64 1.62
CA TRP A 134 5.02 -19.33 2.26
C TRP A 134 5.74 -18.24 1.48
N LYS A 135 6.90 -18.52 0.87
CA LYS A 135 7.60 -17.58 0.00
C LYS A 135 6.72 -17.21 -1.20
N CYS A 136 6.15 -18.19 -1.90
CA CYS A 136 5.22 -17.93 -3.01
C CYS A 136 3.99 -17.15 -2.55
N LYS A 137 3.42 -17.51 -1.38
CA LYS A 137 2.28 -16.81 -0.80
C LYS A 137 2.60 -15.34 -0.50
N HIS A 138 3.76 -15.04 0.08
CA HIS A 138 4.19 -13.67 0.38
C HIS A 138 4.43 -12.85 -0.89
N VAL A 139 5.04 -13.44 -1.92
CA VAL A 139 5.22 -12.79 -3.23
C VAL A 139 3.86 -12.53 -3.88
N TYR A 140 2.95 -13.49 -3.84
CA TYR A 140 1.59 -13.34 -4.33
C TYR A 140 0.86 -12.20 -3.60
N ASP A 141 0.83 -12.20 -2.27
CA ASP A 141 0.14 -11.19 -1.45
C ASP A 141 0.73 -9.79 -1.62
N SER A 142 2.01 -9.67 -1.98
CA SER A 142 2.65 -8.37 -2.23
C SER A 142 2.27 -7.75 -3.57
N ALA A 143 1.77 -8.54 -4.53
CA ALA A 143 1.57 -8.11 -5.91
C ALA A 143 0.14 -8.23 -6.44
N TYR A 144 -0.72 -9.01 -5.77
CA TYR A 144 -2.10 -9.22 -6.18
C TYR A 144 -3.07 -8.73 -5.11
N HIS A 145 -4.18 -8.17 -5.56
CA HIS A 145 -5.22 -7.68 -4.64
C HIS A 145 -5.89 -8.87 -3.91
N PRO A 146 -6.04 -8.83 -2.58
CA PRO A 146 -6.49 -9.97 -1.80
C PRO A 146 -7.91 -10.44 -2.16
N GLU A 147 -8.79 -9.53 -2.55
CA GLU A 147 -10.19 -9.84 -2.80
C GLU A 147 -10.52 -10.07 -4.29
N THR A 148 -9.89 -9.31 -5.21
CA THR A 148 -10.15 -9.44 -6.65
C THR A 148 -9.19 -10.40 -7.34
N GLY A 149 -8.01 -10.68 -6.75
CA GLY A 149 -6.97 -11.49 -7.36
C GLY A 149 -6.29 -10.84 -8.58
N GLU A 150 -6.58 -9.57 -8.84
CA GLU A 150 -5.98 -8.80 -9.93
C GLU A 150 -4.56 -8.36 -9.57
N LYS A 151 -3.70 -8.28 -10.59
CA LYS A 151 -2.33 -7.79 -10.41
C LYS A 151 -2.34 -6.30 -10.13
N VAL A 152 -1.84 -5.90 -8.98
CA VAL A 152 -1.74 -4.49 -8.57
C VAL A 152 -0.62 -3.79 -9.35
N MET A 153 -0.89 -2.57 -9.82
CA MET A 153 0.10 -1.70 -10.46
C MET A 153 1.33 -1.52 -9.56
N LEU A 154 2.53 -1.56 -10.13
CA LEU A 154 3.80 -1.60 -9.39
C LEU A 154 3.90 -0.52 -8.31
N ILE A 155 3.59 0.74 -8.66
CA ILE A 155 3.65 1.87 -7.73
C ILE A 155 2.55 1.87 -6.66
N GLY A 156 1.47 1.11 -6.87
CA GLY A 156 0.36 0.96 -5.91
C GLY A 156 0.57 -0.18 -4.91
N ARG A 157 1.57 -1.05 -5.11
CA ARG A 157 1.84 -2.18 -4.21
C ARG A 157 2.30 -1.72 -2.83
N MET A 158 1.98 -2.50 -1.81
CA MET A 158 2.45 -2.23 -0.45
C MET A 158 3.98 -2.20 -0.34
N SER A 159 4.67 -3.03 -1.14
CA SER A 159 6.14 -3.03 -1.23
C SER A 159 6.73 -1.74 -1.83
N ALA A 160 5.96 -0.98 -2.64
CA ALA A 160 6.39 0.31 -3.18
C ALA A 160 6.30 1.47 -2.17
N GLN A 161 5.61 1.27 -1.05
CA GLN A 161 5.39 2.32 -0.06
C GLN A 161 6.70 2.94 0.44
N VAL A 162 7.67 2.12 0.81
CA VAL A 162 8.94 2.61 1.35
C VAL A 162 9.76 3.36 0.28
N PRO A 163 10.09 2.78 -0.89
CA PRO A 163 10.93 3.47 -1.87
C PRO A 163 10.27 4.72 -2.46
N MET A 164 8.96 4.71 -2.69
CA MET A 164 8.26 5.87 -3.23
C MET A 164 8.15 6.99 -2.19
N ASN A 165 7.73 6.66 -0.96
CA ASN A 165 7.62 7.66 0.09
C ASN A 165 8.98 8.22 0.53
N MET A 166 10.07 7.44 0.52
CA MET A 166 11.39 7.98 0.84
C MET A 166 11.82 9.03 -0.19
N MET A 167 11.57 8.78 -1.48
CA MET A 167 11.87 9.74 -2.55
C MET A 167 11.03 11.00 -2.42
N ILE A 168 9.71 10.86 -2.30
CA ILE A 168 8.77 11.99 -2.18
C ILE A 168 9.07 12.79 -0.92
N THR A 169 9.15 12.13 0.25
CA THR A 169 9.37 12.78 1.54
C THR A 169 10.76 13.41 1.64
N GLY A 170 11.80 12.70 1.18
CA GLY A 170 13.15 13.21 1.19
C GLY A 170 13.33 14.43 0.29
N CYS A 171 12.77 14.38 -0.92
CA CYS A 171 12.77 15.55 -1.82
C CYS A 171 11.93 16.70 -1.27
N MET A 172 10.79 16.40 -0.65
CA MET A 172 9.96 17.38 0.04
C MET A 172 10.77 18.13 1.11
N MET A 173 11.50 17.40 1.96
CA MET A 173 12.34 18.02 3.00
C MET A 173 13.52 18.82 2.43
N ALA A 174 14.08 18.39 1.30
CA ALA A 174 15.22 19.08 0.67
C ALA A 174 14.80 20.32 -0.13
N PHE A 175 13.65 20.27 -0.80
CA PHE A 175 13.24 21.26 -1.82
C PHE A 175 11.96 22.04 -1.48
N TYR A 176 11.47 21.97 -0.26
CA TYR A 176 10.23 22.63 0.19
C TYR A 176 10.48 24.09 0.61
N LYS A 177 11.01 24.93 -0.31
CA LYS A 177 11.47 26.29 0.00
C LYS A 177 10.56 27.38 -0.55
N THR A 178 10.07 27.23 -1.77
CA THR A 178 9.23 28.22 -2.46
C THR A 178 7.80 27.73 -2.62
N THR A 179 6.83 28.66 -2.73
CA THR A 179 5.42 28.28 -2.89
C THR A 179 5.18 27.34 -4.08
N PRO A 180 5.76 27.53 -5.28
CA PRO A 180 5.60 26.56 -6.37
C PRO A 180 6.15 25.16 -6.02
N GLN A 181 7.26 25.07 -5.31
CA GLN A 181 7.82 23.79 -4.84
C GLN A 181 6.89 23.11 -3.81
N VAL A 182 6.32 23.89 -2.89
CA VAL A 182 5.31 23.41 -1.93
C VAL A 182 4.12 22.79 -2.67
N VAL A 183 3.55 23.50 -3.64
CA VAL A 183 2.41 23.04 -4.44
C VAL A 183 2.78 21.76 -5.20
N PHE A 184 3.92 21.75 -5.89
CA PHE A 184 4.37 20.61 -6.67
C PHE A 184 4.56 19.35 -5.81
N TRP A 185 5.29 19.45 -4.71
CA TRP A 185 5.57 18.29 -3.86
C TRP A 185 4.33 17.80 -3.12
N GLN A 186 3.43 18.67 -2.70
CA GLN A 186 2.14 18.25 -2.14
C GLN A 186 1.29 17.56 -3.19
N TRP A 187 1.25 18.06 -4.42
CA TRP A 187 0.54 17.43 -5.50
C TRP A 187 1.07 16.01 -5.79
N ILE A 188 2.38 15.83 -5.91
CA ILE A 188 3.01 14.51 -6.09
C ILE A 188 2.65 13.56 -4.93
N ASN A 189 2.77 14.06 -3.69
CA ASN A 189 2.47 13.25 -2.49
C ASN A 189 1.00 12.81 -2.46
N GLN A 190 0.07 13.71 -2.76
CA GLN A 190 -1.36 13.37 -2.76
C GLN A 190 -1.72 12.44 -3.92
N SER A 191 -1.11 12.62 -5.10
CA SER A 191 -1.29 11.72 -6.23
C SER A 191 -0.83 10.29 -5.91
N PHE A 192 0.34 10.17 -5.29
CA PHE A 192 0.85 8.87 -4.84
C PHE A 192 -0.09 8.22 -3.81
N ASN A 193 -0.53 8.98 -2.79
CA ASN A 193 -1.46 8.49 -1.78
C ASN A 193 -2.79 8.04 -2.39
N ALA A 194 -3.33 8.75 -3.38
CA ALA A 194 -4.55 8.36 -4.08
C ALA A 194 -4.38 7.02 -4.82
N ILE A 195 -3.26 6.84 -5.54
CA ILE A 195 -2.95 5.58 -6.23
C ILE A 195 -2.86 4.43 -5.24
N VAL A 196 -2.12 4.61 -4.14
CA VAL A 196 -1.94 3.58 -3.12
C VAL A 196 -3.27 3.21 -2.45
N ASN A 197 -4.06 4.20 -2.05
CA ASN A 197 -5.35 3.98 -1.41
C ASN A 197 -6.33 3.27 -2.34
N TYR A 198 -6.34 3.62 -3.63
CA TYR A 198 -7.15 2.93 -4.63
C TYR A 198 -6.69 1.49 -4.84
N SER A 199 -5.39 1.26 -4.92
CA SER A 199 -4.79 -0.06 -5.17
C SER A 199 -4.94 -1.04 -4.01
N ASN A 200 -5.06 -0.53 -2.77
CA ASN A 200 -5.17 -1.33 -1.55
C ASN A 200 -6.54 -1.14 -0.85
N ARG A 201 -7.55 -0.78 -1.61
CA ARG A 201 -8.91 -0.62 -1.09
C ARG A 201 -9.46 -1.94 -0.57
N SER A 202 -10.32 -1.88 0.43
CA SER A 202 -11.11 -3.03 0.87
C SER A 202 -12.37 -3.17 0.02
N GLY A 203 -12.82 -4.41 -0.19
CA GLY A 203 -14.04 -4.71 -0.95
C GLY A 203 -13.79 -4.97 -2.44
N LYS A 204 -14.73 -5.71 -3.03
CA LYS A 204 -14.70 -6.08 -4.46
C LYS A 204 -15.19 -4.95 -5.36
N ASP A 205 -16.03 -4.08 -4.82
CA ASP A 205 -16.64 -3.01 -5.60
C ASP A 205 -15.66 -1.87 -5.84
N PRO A 206 -15.53 -1.39 -7.09
CA PRO A 206 -14.68 -0.27 -7.41
C PRO A 206 -15.22 1.03 -6.76
N ILE A 207 -14.32 1.85 -6.22
CA ILE A 207 -14.69 3.19 -5.77
C ILE A 207 -15.12 4.01 -7.00
N PRO A 208 -16.27 4.69 -6.98
CA PRO A 208 -16.67 5.55 -8.07
C PRO A 208 -15.62 6.62 -8.37
N GLN A 209 -15.36 6.86 -9.65
CA GLN A 209 -14.37 7.84 -10.08
C GLN A 209 -14.67 9.25 -9.54
N SER A 210 -15.95 9.62 -9.45
CA SER A 210 -16.37 10.91 -8.87
C SER A 210 -15.99 11.04 -7.40
N GLN A 211 -16.16 9.99 -6.60
CA GLN A 211 -15.77 9.97 -5.19
C GLN A 211 -14.25 10.02 -5.04
N LEU A 212 -13.52 9.29 -5.88
CA LEU A 212 -12.05 9.30 -5.89
C LEU A 212 -11.52 10.70 -6.23
N ALA A 213 -12.05 11.32 -7.31
CA ALA A 213 -11.69 12.66 -7.73
C ALA A 213 -12.02 13.72 -6.65
N PHE A 214 -13.20 13.64 -6.05
CA PHE A 214 -13.61 14.55 -4.98
C PHE A 214 -12.71 14.43 -3.75
N SER A 215 -12.44 13.21 -3.30
CA SER A 215 -11.52 12.94 -2.17
C SER A 215 -10.12 13.47 -2.45
N TYR A 216 -9.63 13.28 -3.66
CA TYR A 216 -8.32 13.77 -4.11
C TYR A 216 -8.24 15.29 -4.09
N VAL A 217 -9.25 15.99 -4.63
CA VAL A 217 -9.30 17.46 -4.65
C VAL A 217 -9.37 17.99 -3.22
N CYS A 218 -10.23 17.45 -2.36
CA CYS A 218 -10.35 17.85 -0.97
C CYS A 218 -9.06 17.65 -0.19
N ALA A 219 -8.40 16.48 -0.33
CA ALA A 219 -7.14 16.19 0.34
C ALA A 219 -6.01 17.10 -0.13
N THR A 220 -5.90 17.32 -1.44
CA THR A 220 -4.88 18.20 -2.03
C THR A 220 -5.10 19.65 -1.58
N SER A 221 -6.33 20.14 -1.61
CA SER A 221 -6.69 21.48 -1.13
C SER A 221 -6.39 21.64 0.36
N GLY A 222 -6.76 20.67 1.18
CA GLY A 222 -6.47 20.66 2.62
C GLY A 222 -4.96 20.67 2.91
N ALA A 223 -4.19 19.86 2.19
CA ALA A 223 -2.72 19.84 2.31
C ALA A 223 -2.10 21.19 1.92
N LEU A 224 -2.54 21.78 0.81
CA LEU A 224 -2.04 23.08 0.33
C LEU A 224 -2.38 24.22 1.27
N VAL A 225 -3.62 24.32 1.73
CA VAL A 225 -4.07 25.33 2.70
C VAL A 225 -3.23 25.22 3.99
N THR A 226 -3.05 24.01 4.51
CA THR A 226 -2.24 23.75 5.70
C THR A 226 -0.79 24.12 5.47
N ALA A 227 -0.20 23.69 4.36
CA ALA A 227 1.21 23.95 4.04
C ALA A 227 1.48 25.46 3.85
N ILE A 228 0.68 26.16 3.07
CA ILE A 228 0.85 27.57 2.78
C ILE A 228 0.55 28.41 4.04
N GLY A 229 -0.52 28.09 4.76
CA GLY A 229 -0.92 28.76 6.00
C GLY A 229 0.15 28.64 7.07
N LEU A 230 0.62 27.43 7.35
CA LEU A 230 1.69 27.19 8.32
C LEU A 230 3.02 27.80 7.87
N ASN A 231 3.36 27.72 6.60
CA ASN A 231 4.59 28.31 6.07
C ASN A 231 4.58 29.83 6.24
N SER A 232 3.43 30.49 6.06
CA SER A 232 3.27 31.93 6.33
C SER A 232 3.40 32.23 7.83
N LEU A 233 2.79 31.42 8.69
CA LEU A 233 2.84 31.60 10.14
C LEU A 233 4.24 31.38 10.72
N THR A 234 4.98 30.42 10.19
CA THR A 234 6.34 30.05 10.69
C THR A 234 7.46 30.96 10.20
N ARG A 235 7.19 31.93 9.32
CA ARG A 235 8.22 32.85 8.81
C ARG A 235 8.95 33.65 9.92
N LYS A 236 8.26 33.89 11.03
CA LYS A 236 8.83 34.61 12.19
C LYS A 236 9.38 33.67 13.27
N MET A 237 9.30 32.36 13.06
CA MET A 237 9.73 31.35 14.01
C MET A 237 11.14 30.81 13.69
N PRO A 238 11.80 30.12 14.63
CA PRO A 238 13.06 29.46 14.35
C PRO A 238 12.98 28.53 13.12
N PRO A 239 14.03 28.45 12.28
CA PRO A 239 14.02 27.69 11.03
C PRO A 239 13.64 26.22 11.20
N LEU A 240 13.91 25.64 12.37
CA LEU A 240 13.55 24.26 12.69
C LEU A 240 12.03 24.04 12.67
N VAL A 241 11.24 24.99 13.13
CA VAL A 241 9.76 24.89 13.15
C VAL A 241 9.21 24.80 11.73
N GLY A 242 9.77 25.60 10.80
CA GLY A 242 9.40 25.56 9.39
C GLY A 242 9.65 24.20 8.73
N ARG A 243 10.60 23.42 9.23
CA ARG A 243 10.92 22.09 8.69
C ARG A 243 9.85 21.03 9.00
N PHE A 244 8.96 21.28 9.96
CA PHE A 244 7.84 20.40 10.29
C PHE A 244 6.55 20.72 9.52
N VAL A 245 6.52 21.82 8.76
CA VAL A 245 5.36 22.18 7.93
C VAL A 245 4.95 21.08 6.96
N PRO A 246 5.87 20.40 6.24
CA PRO A 246 5.51 19.29 5.37
C PRO A 246 4.78 18.15 6.12
N PHE A 247 5.24 17.81 7.32
CA PHE A 247 4.59 16.80 8.15
C PHE A 247 3.16 17.20 8.54
N ALA A 248 2.97 18.43 9.03
CA ALA A 248 1.65 18.92 9.41
C ALA A 248 0.69 18.94 8.21
N ALA A 249 1.17 19.32 7.02
CA ALA A 249 0.38 19.29 5.79
C ALA A 249 -0.02 17.87 5.37
N VAL A 250 0.91 16.91 5.46
CA VAL A 250 0.64 15.50 5.17
C VAL A 250 -0.33 14.90 6.19
N ALA A 251 -0.19 15.23 7.47
CA ALA A 251 -1.10 14.78 8.52
C ALA A 251 -2.53 15.31 8.28
N ALA A 252 -2.67 16.61 7.99
CA ALA A 252 -3.96 17.22 7.67
C ALA A 252 -4.59 16.59 6.42
N ALA A 253 -3.80 16.34 5.37
CA ALA A 253 -4.27 15.68 4.17
C ALA A 253 -4.80 14.26 4.45
N ASN A 254 -4.11 13.47 5.27
CA ASN A 254 -4.57 12.14 5.65
C ASN A 254 -5.86 12.18 6.47
N CYS A 255 -6.03 13.16 7.37
CA CYS A 255 -7.26 13.37 8.13
C CYS A 255 -8.47 13.71 7.23
N VAL A 256 -8.25 14.28 6.05
CA VAL A 256 -9.30 14.59 5.07
C VAL A 256 -9.50 13.43 4.09
N ASN A 257 -8.42 12.96 3.47
CA ASN A 257 -8.46 12.00 2.37
C ASN A 257 -9.09 10.66 2.77
N ILE A 258 -8.65 10.09 3.89
CA ILE A 258 -9.08 8.74 4.30
C ILE A 258 -10.59 8.69 4.61
N PRO A 259 -11.16 9.60 5.43
CA PRO A 259 -12.61 9.65 5.63
C PRO A 259 -13.39 9.91 4.34
N MET A 260 -12.88 10.77 3.45
CA MET A 260 -13.56 11.09 2.18
C MET A 260 -13.59 9.89 1.24
N MET A 261 -12.51 9.14 1.12
CA MET A 261 -12.46 7.92 0.30
C MET A 261 -13.37 6.81 0.85
N ARG A 262 -13.54 6.76 2.16
CA ARG A 262 -14.39 5.78 2.87
C ARG A 262 -15.75 6.36 3.30
N MET A 263 -16.19 7.44 2.65
CA MET A 263 -17.45 8.12 2.99
C MET A 263 -18.66 7.18 2.95
N ARG A 264 -18.71 6.25 1.99
CA ARG A 264 -19.79 5.26 1.91
C ARG A 264 -19.83 4.37 3.14
N GLU A 265 -18.69 3.95 3.66
CA GLU A 265 -18.63 3.14 4.87
C GLU A 265 -19.10 3.93 6.10
N ILE A 266 -18.89 5.25 6.13
CA ILE A 266 -19.42 6.12 7.19
C ILE A 266 -20.94 6.24 7.08
N GLN A 267 -21.49 6.32 5.87
CA GLN A 267 -22.91 6.50 5.62
C GLN A 267 -23.72 5.20 5.74
N SER A 268 -23.22 4.12 5.12
CA SER A 268 -23.91 2.82 5.06
C SER A 268 -23.49 1.87 6.18
N GLY A 269 -22.44 2.18 6.91
CA GLY A 269 -21.83 1.26 7.88
C GLY A 269 -20.87 0.27 7.23
N ILE A 270 -20.15 -0.48 8.08
CA ILE A 270 -19.38 -1.65 7.71
C ILE A 270 -19.99 -2.88 8.37
N THR A 271 -19.82 -4.02 7.73
CA THR A 271 -20.33 -5.30 8.27
C THR A 271 -19.68 -5.61 9.60
N VAL A 272 -20.49 -5.84 10.62
CA VAL A 272 -20.06 -6.36 11.92
C VAL A 272 -20.47 -7.83 12.02
N MET A 273 -19.56 -8.63 12.60
CA MET A 273 -19.69 -10.08 12.67
C MET A 273 -19.53 -10.57 14.10
N SER A 274 -20.06 -11.73 14.40
CA SER A 274 -19.77 -12.46 15.63
C SER A 274 -18.35 -13.06 15.58
N GLU A 275 -17.92 -13.68 16.64
CA GLU A 275 -16.64 -14.41 16.70
C GLU A 275 -16.55 -15.51 15.64
N ASP A 276 -17.66 -16.22 15.40
CA ASP A 276 -17.81 -17.31 14.42
C ASP A 276 -17.85 -16.81 12.96
N GLY A 277 -17.80 -15.49 12.72
CA GLY A 277 -17.89 -14.90 11.39
C GLY A 277 -19.31 -14.72 10.85
N THR A 278 -20.34 -14.96 11.66
CA THR A 278 -21.74 -14.70 11.28
C THR A 278 -21.99 -13.20 11.21
N GLU A 279 -22.53 -12.71 10.10
CA GLU A 279 -22.88 -11.32 9.91
C GLU A 279 -24.07 -10.92 10.81
N LEU A 280 -23.88 -9.86 11.60
CA LEU A 280 -24.89 -9.35 12.53
C LEU A 280 -25.61 -8.10 11.99
N GLY A 281 -24.98 -7.37 11.09
CA GLY A 281 -25.51 -6.17 10.48
C GLY A 281 -24.41 -5.19 10.05
N GLN A 282 -24.81 -3.94 9.81
CA GLN A 282 -23.88 -2.87 9.42
C GLN A 282 -23.88 -1.78 10.48
N SER A 283 -22.68 -1.26 10.81
CA SER A 283 -22.49 -0.20 11.81
C SER A 283 -21.65 0.93 11.26
N SER A 284 -22.19 2.14 11.34
CA SER A 284 -21.49 3.38 11.01
C SER A 284 -20.53 3.80 12.13
N THR A 285 -20.83 3.43 13.38
CA THR A 285 -19.94 3.64 14.52
C THR A 285 -18.66 2.80 14.37
N ALA A 286 -18.79 1.52 14.00
CA ALA A 286 -17.65 0.66 13.70
C ALA A 286 -16.82 1.23 12.53
N ALA A 287 -17.47 1.76 11.47
CA ALA A 287 -16.80 2.43 10.36
C ALA A 287 -15.98 3.64 10.81
N LYS A 288 -16.55 4.52 11.64
CA LYS A 288 -15.86 5.71 12.17
C LYS A 288 -14.62 5.31 12.99
N TRP A 289 -14.73 4.31 13.85
CA TRP A 289 -13.60 3.78 14.63
C TRP A 289 -12.53 3.17 13.72
N ALA A 290 -12.92 2.33 12.75
CA ALA A 290 -12.01 1.73 11.77
C ALA A 290 -11.21 2.81 11.02
N ILE A 291 -11.90 3.82 10.51
CA ILE A 291 -11.29 4.93 9.76
C ILE A 291 -10.35 5.74 10.66
N SER A 292 -10.73 6.01 11.91
CA SER A 292 -9.88 6.73 12.87
C SER A 292 -8.58 5.97 13.16
N MET A 293 -8.64 4.65 13.31
CA MET A 293 -7.45 3.80 13.49
C MET A 293 -6.53 3.86 12.26
N VAL A 294 -7.10 3.85 11.04
CA VAL A 294 -6.32 3.97 9.80
C VAL A 294 -5.67 5.33 9.70
N VAL A 295 -6.39 6.43 9.97
CA VAL A 295 -5.83 7.79 9.99
C VAL A 295 -4.66 7.88 10.96
N LEU A 296 -4.83 7.37 12.20
CA LEU A 296 -3.78 7.39 13.22
C LEU A 296 -2.55 6.58 12.78
N SER A 297 -2.76 5.40 12.18
CA SER A 297 -1.67 4.60 11.63
C SER A 297 -0.90 5.33 10.51
N ARG A 298 -1.60 6.01 9.63
CA ARG A 298 -1.00 6.76 8.50
C ARG A 298 -0.21 7.98 8.97
N VAL A 299 -0.76 8.74 9.93
CA VAL A 299 -0.04 9.87 10.55
C VAL A 299 1.18 9.37 11.32
N GLY A 300 1.03 8.28 12.09
CA GLY A 300 2.13 7.63 12.79
C GLY A 300 3.22 7.13 11.85
N MET A 301 2.86 6.56 10.70
CA MET A 301 3.80 6.10 9.68
C MET A 301 4.64 7.25 9.10
N ALA A 302 4.02 8.40 8.82
CA ALA A 302 4.70 9.57 8.27
C ALA A 302 5.62 10.25 9.31
N SER A 303 5.29 10.16 10.59
CA SER A 303 5.95 10.90 11.68
C SER A 303 7.46 10.66 11.76
N PRO A 304 7.99 9.43 11.90
CA PRO A 304 9.44 9.24 12.03
C PRO A 304 10.21 9.71 10.79
N GLY A 305 9.66 9.45 9.59
CA GLY A 305 10.27 9.87 8.32
C GLY A 305 10.32 11.38 8.09
N MET A 306 9.44 12.14 8.72
CA MET A 306 9.35 13.59 8.54
C MET A 306 9.77 14.40 9.79
N VAL A 307 9.98 13.74 10.94
CA VAL A 307 10.41 14.39 12.18
C VAL A 307 11.90 14.17 12.44
N VAL A 308 12.37 12.93 12.35
CA VAL A 308 13.77 12.59 12.66
C VAL A 308 14.77 13.22 11.69
N PRO A 309 14.58 13.13 10.33
CA PRO A 309 15.51 13.72 9.40
C PRO A 309 15.71 15.23 9.59
N PRO A 310 14.68 16.08 9.74
CA PRO A 310 14.88 17.50 10.00
C PRO A 310 15.71 17.81 11.25
N LEU A 311 15.55 17.03 12.31
CA LEU A 311 16.35 17.18 13.53
C LEU A 311 17.83 16.87 13.28
N PHE A 312 18.10 15.75 12.60
CA PHE A 312 19.45 15.32 12.25
C PHE A 312 20.13 16.30 11.28
N MET A 313 19.41 16.70 10.22
CA MET A 313 19.90 17.66 9.24
C MET A 313 20.21 19.02 9.86
N ASN A 314 19.37 19.48 10.82
CA ASN A 314 19.63 20.71 11.56
C ASN A 314 20.89 20.64 12.43
N ALA A 315 21.15 19.48 13.03
CA ALA A 315 22.37 19.27 13.80
C ALA A 315 23.64 19.32 12.93
N LEU A 316 23.59 18.75 11.73
CA LEU A 316 24.69 18.78 10.76
C LEU A 316 24.89 20.19 10.17
N GLU A 317 23.83 20.94 9.92
CA GLU A 317 23.88 22.31 9.43
C GLU A 317 24.56 23.23 10.44
N LYS A 318 24.23 23.10 11.74
CA LYS A 318 24.91 23.84 12.82
C LYS A 318 26.41 23.54 12.92
N LYS A 319 26.85 22.37 12.47
CA LYS A 319 28.28 21.98 12.39
C LYS A 319 28.94 22.45 11.08
N GLY A 320 28.24 23.17 10.20
CA GLY A 320 28.77 23.64 8.93
C GLY A 320 28.96 22.56 7.85
N PHE A 321 28.42 21.35 8.07
CA PHE A 321 28.60 20.22 7.16
C PHE A 321 28.10 20.53 5.73
N PHE A 322 26.93 21.15 5.60
CA PHE A 322 26.34 21.47 4.29
C PHE A 322 26.95 22.70 3.62
N VAL A 323 27.74 23.50 4.33
CA VAL A 323 28.56 24.52 3.72
C VAL A 323 29.70 23.86 2.93
N ARG A 324 30.27 22.78 3.48
CA ARG A 324 31.37 22.05 2.84
C ARG A 324 30.87 21.06 1.77
N TYR A 325 29.69 20.46 1.98
CA TYR A 325 29.11 19.43 1.09
C TYR A 325 27.64 19.75 0.76
N PRO A 326 27.34 20.80 -0.03
CA PRO A 326 25.95 21.22 -0.29
C PRO A 326 25.12 20.17 -1.05
N TRP A 327 25.77 19.36 -1.88
CA TRP A 327 25.13 18.29 -2.64
C TRP A 327 24.59 17.16 -1.75
N ALA A 328 25.15 16.98 -0.55
CA ALA A 328 24.77 15.89 0.35
C ALA A 328 23.37 16.08 0.99
N ASN A 329 22.80 17.29 0.93
CA ASN A 329 21.52 17.60 1.59
C ASN A 329 20.38 16.68 1.09
N ALA A 330 20.14 16.61 -0.23
CA ALA A 330 19.05 15.83 -0.79
C ALA A 330 19.26 14.30 -0.61
N PRO A 331 20.42 13.71 -0.95
CA PRO A 331 20.65 12.28 -0.70
C PRO A 331 20.54 11.88 0.77
N MET A 332 21.02 12.70 1.70
CA MET A 332 20.90 12.42 3.12
C MET A 332 19.45 12.52 3.61
N SER A 333 18.70 13.50 3.14
CA SER A 333 17.27 13.61 3.47
C SER A 333 16.48 12.42 2.97
N VAL A 334 16.73 11.98 1.72
CA VAL A 334 16.11 10.78 1.12
C VAL A 334 16.51 9.52 1.89
N GLY A 335 17.80 9.33 2.16
CA GLY A 335 18.31 8.15 2.86
C GLY A 335 17.78 8.03 4.29
N LEU A 336 17.78 9.12 5.05
CA LEU A 336 17.22 9.15 6.41
C LEU A 336 15.71 8.92 6.42
N ALA A 337 14.98 9.55 5.50
CA ALA A 337 13.55 9.29 5.36
C ALA A 337 13.27 7.82 5.03
N GLY A 338 14.06 7.24 4.10
CA GLY A 338 13.96 5.82 3.74
C GLY A 338 14.25 4.88 4.91
N LEU A 339 15.31 5.15 5.67
CA LEU A 339 15.65 4.38 6.85
C LEU A 339 14.52 4.39 7.89
N MET A 340 13.95 5.57 8.16
CA MET A 340 12.83 5.69 9.11
C MET A 340 11.60 4.96 8.58
N LEU A 341 11.24 5.13 7.30
CA LEU A 341 10.06 4.51 6.70
C LEU A 341 10.17 3.00 6.58
N LEU A 342 11.36 2.45 6.40
CA LEU A 342 11.58 1.00 6.33
C LEU A 342 11.06 0.28 7.59
N PHE A 343 11.18 0.92 8.75
CA PHE A 343 10.67 0.40 10.02
C PHE A 343 9.28 0.96 10.37
N ALA A 344 9.06 2.26 10.18
CA ALA A 344 7.81 2.88 10.55
C ALA A 344 6.61 2.34 9.76
N THR A 345 6.78 2.05 8.47
CA THR A 345 5.69 1.55 7.63
C THR A 345 5.10 0.24 8.16
N PRO A 346 5.86 -0.87 8.30
CA PRO A 346 5.31 -2.11 8.82
C PRO A 346 4.86 -2.01 10.28
N MET A 347 5.59 -1.29 11.11
CA MET A 347 5.26 -1.13 12.53
C MET A 347 3.95 -0.36 12.73
N CYS A 348 3.72 0.69 11.98
CA CYS A 348 2.48 1.48 12.08
C CYS A 348 1.28 0.78 11.43
N CYS A 349 1.48 0.01 10.37
CA CYS A 349 0.43 -0.87 9.83
C CYS A 349 -0.01 -1.92 10.87
N ALA A 350 0.92 -2.38 11.70
CA ALA A 350 0.69 -3.37 12.76
C ALA A 350 0.05 -2.80 14.05
N LEU A 351 -0.07 -1.48 14.21
CA LEU A 351 -0.58 -0.86 15.44
C LEU A 351 -1.95 -1.42 15.86
N PHE A 352 -2.83 -1.56 14.90
CA PHE A 352 -4.18 -2.06 15.14
C PHE A 352 -4.43 -3.36 14.38
N PRO A 353 -5.13 -4.33 14.98
CA PRO A 353 -5.48 -5.59 14.30
C PRO A 353 -6.38 -5.33 13.10
N GLN A 354 -6.26 -6.13 12.06
CA GLN A 354 -7.11 -6.05 10.86
C GLN A 354 -8.55 -6.43 11.20
N LYS A 355 -8.75 -7.53 11.93
CA LYS A 355 -10.01 -7.90 12.56
C LYS A 355 -10.07 -7.18 13.92
N ALA A 356 -10.65 -5.98 13.92
CA ALA A 356 -10.84 -5.20 15.13
C ALA A 356 -12.14 -5.62 15.84
N SER A 357 -12.19 -5.40 17.14
CA SER A 357 -13.37 -5.72 17.95
C SER A 357 -13.88 -4.49 18.72
N MET A 358 -15.17 -4.48 19.04
CA MET A 358 -15.76 -3.49 19.93
C MET A 358 -16.93 -4.07 20.72
N PRO A 359 -17.22 -3.52 21.91
CA PRO A 359 -18.37 -3.94 22.67
C PRO A 359 -19.69 -3.66 21.95
N VAL A 360 -20.66 -4.54 22.04
CA VAL A 360 -22.02 -4.34 21.47
C VAL A 360 -22.66 -3.07 22.01
N GLU A 361 -22.37 -2.69 23.24
CA GLU A 361 -22.86 -1.45 23.86
C GLU A 361 -22.44 -0.16 23.14
N SER A 362 -21.33 -0.21 22.39
CA SER A 362 -20.81 0.95 21.63
C SER A 362 -21.43 1.10 20.24
N LEU A 363 -22.30 0.17 19.85
CA LEU A 363 -23.00 0.20 18.57
C LEU A 363 -24.22 1.17 18.62
N GLU A 364 -24.76 1.46 17.46
CA GLU A 364 -26.01 2.18 17.31
C GLU A 364 -27.14 1.47 18.08
N PRO A 365 -28.07 2.22 18.70
CA PRO A 365 -29.14 1.63 19.52
C PRO A 365 -29.96 0.54 18.79
N GLU A 366 -30.31 0.80 17.54
CA GLU A 366 -31.11 -0.16 16.72
C GLU A 366 -30.39 -1.48 16.51
N LEU A 367 -29.11 -1.44 16.11
CA LEU A 367 -28.31 -2.63 15.86
C LEU A 367 -27.97 -3.37 17.16
N ARG A 368 -27.64 -2.61 18.21
CA ARG A 368 -27.39 -3.16 19.56
C ARG A 368 -28.58 -3.95 20.09
N ASP A 369 -29.77 -3.37 20.03
CA ASP A 369 -30.99 -3.98 20.55
C ASP A 369 -31.39 -5.20 19.71
N LYS A 370 -31.19 -5.16 18.39
CA LYS A 370 -31.34 -6.32 17.50
C LYS A 370 -30.40 -7.46 17.90
N ILE A 371 -29.10 -7.19 18.05
CA ILE A 371 -28.10 -8.19 18.41
C ILE A 371 -28.41 -8.81 19.78
N LYS A 372 -28.80 -7.99 20.78
CA LYS A 372 -29.19 -8.48 22.11
C LYS A 372 -30.39 -9.40 22.06
N LYS A 373 -31.40 -9.04 21.27
CA LYS A 373 -32.61 -9.86 21.09
C LYS A 373 -32.31 -11.18 20.39
N ASP A 374 -31.58 -11.13 19.26
CA ASP A 374 -31.29 -12.31 18.43
C ASP A 374 -30.35 -13.28 19.13
N SER A 375 -29.41 -12.79 19.93
CA SER A 375 -28.44 -13.60 20.67
C SER A 375 -28.84 -13.96 22.11
N ASN A 376 -30.04 -13.51 22.58
CA ASN A 376 -30.43 -13.61 23.98
C ASN A 376 -29.36 -13.05 24.95
N GLY A 377 -28.67 -11.97 24.54
CA GLY A 377 -27.60 -11.32 25.33
C GLY A 377 -26.28 -12.09 25.40
N LYS A 378 -26.10 -13.17 24.65
CA LYS A 378 -24.86 -13.97 24.65
C LYS A 378 -23.70 -13.27 23.95
N ILE A 379 -23.95 -12.47 22.89
CA ILE A 379 -22.93 -11.75 22.14
C ILE A 379 -22.67 -10.42 22.85
N GLN A 380 -21.48 -10.25 23.44
CA GLN A 380 -21.05 -9.01 24.09
C GLN A 380 -20.07 -8.21 23.24
N THR A 381 -19.38 -8.87 22.30
CA THR A 381 -18.35 -8.25 21.46
C THR A 381 -18.63 -8.58 20.00
N VAL A 382 -18.50 -7.59 19.14
CA VAL A 382 -18.58 -7.73 17.69
C VAL A 382 -17.23 -7.45 17.05
N TYR A 383 -17.02 -8.05 15.89
CA TYR A 383 -15.81 -7.95 15.11
C TYR A 383 -16.08 -7.30 13.77
N TYR A 384 -15.12 -6.53 13.27
CA TYR A 384 -15.20 -5.87 11.97
C TYR A 384 -13.83 -5.76 11.32
N ASN A 385 -13.81 -5.62 9.98
CA ASN A 385 -12.57 -5.38 9.25
C ASN A 385 -12.23 -3.88 9.31
N LYS A 386 -11.06 -3.57 9.87
CA LYS A 386 -10.58 -2.19 9.95
C LYS A 386 -10.28 -1.60 8.56
N GLY A 387 -9.86 -2.41 7.61
CA GLY A 387 -9.24 -1.96 6.37
C GLY A 387 -7.77 -1.54 6.55
N LEU A 388 -7.12 -1.14 5.48
CA LEU A 388 -5.71 -0.69 5.46
C LEU A 388 -5.62 0.82 5.29
#